data_7217c82aa7844377c991aa60b9007457
#
_entry.id   7217c82aa7844377c991aa60b9007457
#
_cell.length_a   1.000
_cell.length_b   1.000
_cell.length_c   1.000
_cell.angle_alpha   90.00
_cell.angle_beta   90.00
_cell.angle_gamma   90.00
#
_symmetry.space_group_name_H-M   'P 1'
#
loop_
_entity.id
_entity.type
_entity.pdbx_description
1 polymer ?
#
loop_
_entity_poly.entity_id
_entity_poly.type
_entity_poly.pdbx_seq_one_letter_code
_entity_poly.pdbx_strand_id
1 'polypeptide(L)'
;MRIHRQPVLLGLMLTAAALAPVVANALPGSETPTYDVPTESCFWGPAVGSGQDGLWNYVYPDSNAVYQCSSFDLPDGAELIFEAEYPRSRHMSWTLYGGLGGDQLIDTQIEPDPGSTNPFINGTFRRGQRRSYTMRALKEDPPADPADRDPNTLYAGPPTPGPFGNFLCVRIYVPDKGTEPFGDVKLPEVTLVQADGSALEGEALCEATDALNRGFAVPPQAAGFDRETYLFLRQAGLSVGPSPMPTPPTHPAADPPDFKAFFNRDHQQCSFFTPQLDCGTPVLDPDGAGLGNPSNRYIETYIDRGFGEVLVLRAKKPTTPRTFRGNPLVPDRDYELRYYSICPQESLFTWRVGDCLFDEELPTDEDGFYTVVLSKPSFRPKNATRKCGVAWAPTPDPGDGAGDLFLSNIWIRFMLPSPNFAEAAQNILIAGTEEEVMGDFYPRGDYMSKAEFEARGCRLPHHGDD
;
A
#
# COMPACT_ATOMS: atom_id res chain seq x y z
N MET A 1 54.84 -20.29 14.44
CA MET A 1 54.60 -19.81 13.06
C MET A 1 53.10 -19.52 12.92
N ARG A 2 52.66 -18.28 13.21
CA ARG A 2 51.26 -17.87 13.17
C ARG A 2 51.02 -17.18 11.83
N ILE A 3 50.12 -17.74 11.04
CA ILE A 3 49.70 -17.15 9.76
C ILE A 3 48.49 -16.28 10.05
N HIS A 4 48.66 -14.98 9.95
CA HIS A 4 47.57 -13.99 9.95
C HIS A 4 46.88 -14.03 8.58
N ARG A 5 45.60 -14.35 8.55
CA ARG A 5 44.74 -14.08 7.40
C ARG A 5 44.05 -12.71 7.61
N GLN A 6 44.36 -11.77 6.78
CA GLN A 6 43.61 -10.52 6.66
C GLN A 6 42.33 -10.76 5.85
N PRO A 7 41.18 -10.13 6.20
CA PRO A 7 40.03 -10.13 5.36
C PRO A 7 40.20 -9.08 4.25
N VAL A 8 39.97 -9.51 3.02
CA VAL A 8 39.90 -8.63 1.85
C VAL A 8 38.51 -7.96 1.87
N LEU A 9 38.45 -6.68 2.22
CA LEU A 9 37.32 -5.83 2.00
C LEU A 9 37.28 -5.49 0.50
N LEU A 10 36.30 -6.04 -0.21
CA LEU A 10 35.96 -5.59 -1.54
C LEU A 10 35.04 -4.36 -1.40
N GLY A 11 35.64 -3.17 -1.36
CA GLY A 11 34.89 -1.92 -1.41
C GLY A 11 34.42 -1.68 -2.85
N LEU A 12 33.12 -1.80 -3.11
CA LEU A 12 32.51 -1.22 -4.29
C LEU A 12 32.43 0.30 -4.09
N MET A 13 33.35 1.04 -4.71
CA MET A 13 33.22 2.47 -4.88
C MET A 13 32.14 2.72 -5.94
N LEU A 14 30.95 3.13 -5.49
CA LEU A 14 29.99 3.81 -6.37
C LEU A 14 30.49 5.23 -6.60
N THR A 15 31.06 5.46 -7.78
CA THR A 15 31.35 6.81 -8.26
C THR A 15 30.03 7.50 -8.59
N ALA A 16 29.74 8.61 -7.90
CA ALA A 16 28.66 9.52 -8.23
C ALA A 16 28.93 10.10 -9.64
N ALA A 17 28.28 9.56 -10.67
CA ALA A 17 28.24 10.16 -11.97
C ALA A 17 27.18 11.29 -11.95
N ALA A 18 27.62 12.50 -12.30
CA ALA A 18 26.74 13.65 -12.49
C ALA A 18 25.65 13.33 -13.52
N LEU A 19 24.40 13.31 -13.10
CA LEU A 19 23.24 13.13 -13.96
C LEU A 19 23.03 14.39 -14.80
N ALA A 20 23.39 14.28 -16.11
CA ALA A 20 22.88 15.20 -17.10
C ALA A 20 21.39 14.90 -17.31
N PRO A 21 20.53 15.88 -17.62
CA PRO A 21 19.12 15.63 -17.85
C PRO A 21 18.95 14.72 -19.09
N VAL A 22 18.57 13.49 -18.87
CA VAL A 22 18.14 12.58 -19.94
C VAL A 22 16.73 13.03 -20.33
N VAL A 23 16.61 13.60 -21.52
CA VAL A 23 15.31 13.80 -22.16
C VAL A 23 14.70 12.41 -22.35
N ALA A 24 13.70 12.07 -21.55
CA ALA A 24 12.96 10.82 -21.70
C ALA A 24 12.22 10.85 -23.03
N ASN A 25 12.71 10.09 -24.01
CA ASN A 25 11.93 9.75 -25.19
C ASN A 25 10.79 8.84 -24.74
N ALA A 26 9.57 9.37 -24.69
CA ALA A 26 8.36 8.60 -24.44
C ALA A 26 8.24 7.46 -25.46
N LEU A 27 8.13 6.23 -24.97
CA LEU A 27 7.80 5.08 -25.81
C LEU A 27 6.38 5.24 -26.34
N PRO A 28 6.09 4.84 -27.60
CA PRO A 28 4.73 4.88 -28.14
C PRO A 28 3.81 4.00 -27.29
N GLY A 29 2.83 4.60 -26.63
CA GLY A 29 1.85 3.94 -25.77
C GLY A 29 1.99 4.19 -24.26
N SER A 30 3.03 4.88 -23.79
CA SER A 30 3.10 5.40 -22.44
C SER A 30 2.78 6.90 -22.45
N GLU A 31 1.54 7.25 -22.74
CA GLU A 31 1.07 8.57 -22.33
C GLU A 31 1.12 8.54 -20.81
N THR A 32 2.04 9.32 -20.24
CA THR A 32 1.93 9.71 -18.82
C THR A 32 0.56 10.37 -18.73
N PRO A 33 -0.39 9.86 -17.94
CA PRO A 33 -1.67 10.49 -17.85
C PRO A 33 -1.43 11.92 -17.38
N THR A 34 -1.75 12.90 -18.22
CA THR A 34 -1.84 14.29 -17.80
C THR A 34 -3.12 14.39 -16.99
N TYR A 35 -2.98 14.25 -15.68
CA TYR A 35 -4.10 14.50 -14.79
C TYR A 35 -4.24 16.00 -14.64
N ASP A 36 -5.28 16.58 -15.23
CA ASP A 36 -5.86 17.82 -14.75
C ASP A 36 -6.53 17.53 -13.40
N VAL A 37 -5.71 17.26 -12.39
CA VAL A 37 -6.20 17.29 -11.02
C VAL A 37 -6.31 18.76 -10.68
N PRO A 38 -7.50 19.27 -10.36
CA PRO A 38 -7.63 20.62 -9.87
C PRO A 38 -6.83 20.69 -8.56
N THR A 39 -5.63 21.24 -8.63
CA THR A 39 -4.87 21.65 -7.46
C THR A 39 -5.61 22.87 -6.92
N GLU A 40 -6.62 22.67 -6.10
CA GLU A 40 -7.29 23.77 -5.40
C GLU A 40 -6.33 24.43 -4.39
N SER A 41 -5.15 23.85 -4.17
CA SER A 41 -4.15 24.34 -3.22
C SER A 41 -2.74 24.04 -3.75
N CYS A 42 -1.86 25.00 -3.62
CA CYS A 42 -0.44 24.84 -3.96
C CYS A 42 0.29 23.87 -3.00
N PHE A 43 -0.29 23.56 -1.84
CA PHE A 43 0.32 22.67 -0.84
C PHE A 43 0.04 21.20 -1.14
N TRP A 44 -1.19 20.87 -1.50
CA TRP A 44 -1.59 19.49 -1.76
C TRP A 44 -1.25 19.07 -3.19
N GLY A 45 -0.53 17.97 -3.32
CA GLY A 45 -0.24 17.33 -4.60
C GLY A 45 -1.45 16.60 -5.19
N PRO A 46 -1.29 15.82 -6.27
CA PRO A 46 -2.38 15.06 -6.85
C PRO A 46 -2.88 13.98 -5.88
N ALA A 47 -4.17 13.70 -5.93
CA ALA A 47 -4.73 12.59 -5.18
C ALA A 47 -4.27 11.25 -5.75
N VAL A 48 -3.82 10.35 -4.89
CA VAL A 48 -3.34 9.01 -5.26
C VAL A 48 -4.43 7.99 -4.99
N GLY A 49 -4.69 7.13 -5.96
CA GLY A 49 -5.71 6.10 -5.90
C GLY A 49 -5.90 5.41 -7.24
N SER A 50 -6.90 4.56 -7.36
CA SER A 50 -7.26 3.93 -8.63
C SER A 50 -8.78 3.76 -8.74
N GLY A 51 -9.25 3.38 -9.94
CA GLY A 51 -10.67 3.09 -10.17
C GLY A 51 -11.57 4.30 -10.35
N GLN A 52 -11.06 5.53 -10.29
CA GLN A 52 -11.81 6.77 -10.52
C GLN A 52 -10.99 7.75 -11.34
N ASP A 53 -11.68 8.54 -12.18
CA ASP A 53 -11.05 9.60 -12.96
C ASP A 53 -10.45 10.66 -12.03
N GLY A 54 -9.29 11.20 -12.39
CA GLY A 54 -8.59 12.23 -11.61
C GLY A 54 -7.70 11.70 -10.48
N LEU A 55 -7.69 10.40 -10.19
CA LEU A 55 -6.77 9.81 -9.23
C LEU A 55 -5.50 9.31 -9.93
N TRP A 56 -4.37 9.53 -9.30
CA TRP A 56 -3.07 9.06 -9.78
C TRP A 56 -2.77 7.65 -9.28
N ASN A 57 -2.83 6.67 -10.20
CA ASN A 57 -2.57 5.26 -9.89
C ASN A 57 -1.06 4.99 -9.84
N TYR A 58 -0.46 5.17 -8.66
CA TYR A 58 0.96 5.03 -8.42
C TYR A 58 1.26 4.69 -6.95
N VAL A 59 2.39 4.09 -6.64
CA VAL A 59 2.83 3.59 -5.32
C VAL A 59 1.92 2.52 -4.72
N TYR A 60 1.35 1.66 -5.58
CA TYR A 60 0.45 0.58 -5.19
C TYR A 60 -0.70 1.06 -4.28
N PRO A 61 -1.48 2.05 -4.70
CA PRO A 61 -2.62 2.45 -3.92
C PRO A 61 -3.60 1.29 -3.78
N ASP A 62 -4.49 1.36 -2.79
CA ASP A 62 -5.65 0.49 -2.77
C ASP A 62 -6.79 1.13 -3.57
N SER A 63 -7.47 0.38 -4.43
CA SER A 63 -8.59 0.94 -5.21
C SER A 63 -9.80 1.33 -4.35
N ASN A 64 -9.83 0.89 -3.09
CA ASN A 64 -10.85 1.26 -2.11
C ASN A 64 -10.36 2.36 -1.15
N ALA A 65 -9.27 3.04 -1.50
CA ALA A 65 -8.71 4.12 -0.71
C ALA A 65 -8.29 5.29 -1.60
N VAL A 66 -8.24 6.47 -1.01
CA VAL A 66 -7.65 7.66 -1.61
C VAL A 66 -6.64 8.26 -0.66
N TYR A 67 -5.51 8.71 -1.22
CA TYR A 67 -4.44 9.36 -0.48
C TYR A 67 -4.25 10.77 -1.01
N GLN A 68 -4.24 11.74 -0.11
CA GLN A 68 -3.87 13.12 -0.43
C GLN A 68 -2.53 13.39 0.21
N CYS A 69 -1.52 13.70 -0.60
CA CYS A 69 -0.16 13.85 -0.12
C CYS A 69 0.44 15.21 -0.47
N SER A 70 1.46 15.60 0.28
CA SER A 70 2.24 16.81 0.06
C SER A 70 3.71 16.58 0.41
N SER A 71 4.61 17.19 -0.36
CA SER A 71 6.05 17.26 -0.05
C SER A 71 6.40 18.69 0.28
N PHE A 72 7.12 18.91 1.37
CA PHE A 72 7.45 20.26 1.85
C PHE A 72 8.71 20.29 2.72
N ASP A 73 9.23 21.45 2.95
CA ASP A 73 10.22 21.71 4.00
C ASP A 73 9.58 22.52 5.11
N LEU A 74 9.69 22.02 6.34
CA LEU A 74 9.22 22.77 7.49
C LEU A 74 10.36 23.68 8.00
N PRO A 75 10.21 25.02 7.99
CA PRO A 75 11.21 25.93 8.51
C PRO A 75 11.48 25.71 10.00
N ASP A 76 12.68 26.06 10.46
CA ASP A 76 13.06 25.89 11.86
C ASP A 76 12.18 26.73 12.79
N GLY A 77 11.63 26.11 13.82
CA GLY A 77 10.75 26.76 14.80
C GLY A 77 9.36 27.13 14.26
N ALA A 78 9.03 26.70 13.04
CA ALA A 78 7.69 26.85 12.48
C ALA A 78 6.86 25.58 12.73
N GLU A 79 5.54 25.72 12.66
CA GLU A 79 4.58 24.61 12.70
C GLU A 79 3.55 24.73 11.56
N LEU A 80 3.10 23.61 11.06
CA LEU A 80 1.92 23.55 10.18
C LEU A 80 0.68 23.23 11.01
N ILE A 81 -0.37 23.98 10.76
CA ILE A 81 -1.71 23.74 11.32
C ILE A 81 -2.61 23.27 10.19
N PHE A 82 -3.35 22.19 10.43
CA PHE A 82 -4.31 21.61 9.49
C PHE A 82 -5.70 21.64 10.10
N GLU A 83 -6.61 22.41 9.54
CA GLU A 83 -8.03 22.41 9.90
C GLU A 83 -8.79 21.49 8.96
N ALA A 84 -9.47 20.49 9.50
CA ALA A 84 -10.05 19.40 8.72
C ALA A 84 -11.34 18.87 9.32
N GLU A 85 -12.03 18.00 8.56
CA GLU A 85 -13.19 17.26 9.01
C GLU A 85 -12.96 15.74 8.90
N TYR A 86 -13.49 14.97 9.87
CA TYR A 86 -13.48 13.51 9.76
C TYR A 86 -14.30 13.04 8.57
N PRO A 87 -13.73 12.20 7.66
CA PRO A 87 -14.44 11.69 6.49
C PRO A 87 -15.51 10.67 6.86
N ARG A 88 -16.45 10.47 5.96
CA ARG A 88 -17.38 9.34 6.00
C ARG A 88 -16.71 8.12 5.38
N SER A 89 -15.93 7.40 6.17
CA SER A 89 -15.13 6.26 5.73
C SER A 89 -14.96 5.24 6.84
N ARG A 90 -14.37 4.10 6.54
CA ARG A 90 -14.05 3.07 7.53
C ARG A 90 -12.85 3.44 8.38
N HIS A 91 -11.85 4.05 7.75
CA HIS A 91 -10.58 4.39 8.38
C HIS A 91 -9.98 5.64 7.75
N MET A 92 -9.28 6.39 8.56
CA MET A 92 -8.45 7.52 8.16
C MET A 92 -7.14 7.49 8.94
N SER A 93 -6.06 7.91 8.29
CA SER A 93 -4.79 8.15 8.96
C SER A 93 -4.05 9.34 8.37
N TRP A 94 -3.25 9.97 9.22
CA TRP A 94 -2.26 10.97 8.84
C TRP A 94 -0.88 10.37 9.07
N THR A 95 -0.05 10.35 8.04
CA THR A 95 1.32 9.84 8.15
C THR A 95 2.28 10.87 7.61
N LEU A 96 3.23 11.25 8.44
CA LEU A 96 4.30 12.18 8.10
C LEU A 96 5.61 11.40 8.04
N TYR A 97 6.21 11.36 6.88
CA TYR A 97 7.50 10.72 6.63
C TYR A 97 8.59 11.79 6.67
N GLY A 98 9.65 11.50 7.39
CA GLY A 98 10.81 12.37 7.48
C GLY A 98 11.94 11.70 8.23
N GLY A 99 13.18 12.11 7.95
CA GLY A 99 14.37 11.69 8.67
C GLY A 99 14.58 10.18 8.73
N LEU A 100 14.55 9.64 9.93
CA LEU A 100 14.80 8.24 10.22
C LEU A 100 13.51 7.41 10.41
N GLY A 101 12.34 7.98 10.15
CA GLY A 101 11.09 7.28 10.36
C GLY A 101 9.87 8.10 10.00
N GLY A 102 8.69 7.46 10.02
CA GLY A 102 7.41 8.09 9.85
C GLY A 102 6.66 8.21 11.17
N ASP A 103 5.97 9.32 11.35
CA ASP A 103 5.04 9.50 12.45
C ASP A 103 3.61 9.38 11.95
N GLN A 104 2.73 8.71 12.70
CA GLN A 104 1.36 8.45 12.28
C GLN A 104 0.38 8.70 13.42
N LEU A 105 -0.75 9.31 13.05
CA LEU A 105 -1.97 9.31 13.85
C LEU A 105 -3.10 8.67 13.04
N ILE A 106 -3.78 7.71 13.66
CA ILE A 106 -4.98 7.09 13.10
C ILE A 106 -6.25 7.78 13.64
N ASP A 107 -7.34 7.58 12.96
CA ASP A 107 -8.64 8.19 13.25
C ASP A 107 -9.06 8.17 14.73
N THR A 108 -8.82 7.06 15.45
CA THR A 108 -9.18 6.92 16.87
C THR A 108 -8.26 7.67 17.82
N GLN A 109 -7.10 8.13 17.37
CA GLN A 109 -6.12 8.89 18.14
C GLN A 109 -6.29 10.41 17.99
N ILE A 110 -7.07 10.84 17.01
CA ILE A 110 -7.28 12.26 16.72
C ILE A 110 -8.44 12.77 17.57
N GLU A 111 -8.18 13.81 18.35
CA GLU A 111 -9.19 14.47 19.18
C GLU A 111 -10.01 15.47 18.36
N PRO A 112 -11.35 15.51 18.52
CA PRO A 112 -12.18 16.48 17.83
C PRO A 112 -12.04 17.88 18.43
N ASP A 113 -12.27 18.89 17.63
CA ASP A 113 -12.38 20.27 18.12
C ASP A 113 -13.52 20.43 19.14
N PRO A 114 -13.48 21.47 19.99
CA PRO A 114 -14.55 21.75 20.95
C PRO A 114 -15.93 21.81 20.31
N GLY A 115 -16.82 20.94 20.74
CA GLY A 115 -18.18 20.82 20.21
C GLY A 115 -18.33 19.95 18.96
N SER A 116 -17.26 19.36 18.46
CA SER A 116 -17.25 18.33 17.43
C SER A 116 -17.15 16.93 18.02
N THR A 117 -17.37 15.92 17.20
CA THR A 117 -17.37 14.51 17.62
C THR A 117 -16.54 13.69 16.65
N ASN A 118 -15.64 12.86 17.16
CA ASN A 118 -14.92 11.87 16.37
C ASN A 118 -15.86 10.69 16.04
N PRO A 119 -16.21 10.45 14.75
CA PRO A 119 -17.14 9.39 14.37
C PRO A 119 -16.51 7.98 14.39
N PHE A 120 -15.23 7.88 14.63
CA PHE A 120 -14.49 6.61 14.70
C PHE A 120 -14.40 6.04 16.11
N ILE A 121 -14.85 6.82 17.11
CA ILE A 121 -14.88 6.43 18.53
C ILE A 121 -16.33 6.16 18.95
N ASN A 122 -16.54 5.15 19.81
CA ASN A 122 -17.80 4.87 20.49
C ASN A 122 -19.03 4.66 19.62
N GLY A 123 -18.87 4.15 18.40
CA GLY A 123 -19.98 3.78 17.54
C GLY A 123 -20.93 4.94 17.20
N THR A 124 -20.45 6.17 17.28
CA THR A 124 -21.20 7.37 16.93
C THR A 124 -21.63 7.29 15.47
N PHE A 125 -22.84 7.79 15.19
CA PHE A 125 -23.33 7.87 13.82
C PHE A 125 -22.39 8.72 12.98
N ARG A 126 -21.84 8.16 11.90
CA ARG A 126 -20.94 8.84 10.98
C ARG A 126 -21.57 10.02 10.27
N ARG A 127 -22.88 10.18 10.34
CA ARG A 127 -23.66 11.29 9.77
C ARG A 127 -23.80 12.49 10.72
N GLY A 128 -23.05 12.53 11.82
CA GLY A 128 -23.02 13.68 12.72
C GLY A 128 -22.60 14.97 11.99
N GLN A 129 -23.16 16.13 12.41
CA GLN A 129 -23.02 17.39 11.70
C GLN A 129 -21.77 18.19 12.06
N ARG A 130 -21.12 17.88 13.18
CA ARG A 130 -19.90 18.58 13.63
C ARG A 130 -18.79 17.55 13.80
N ARG A 131 -17.83 17.61 12.87
CA ARG A 131 -16.77 16.61 12.74
C ARG A 131 -15.40 17.24 12.52
N SER A 132 -15.24 18.50 12.91
CA SER A 132 -13.97 19.18 12.75
C SER A 132 -12.92 18.71 13.74
N TYR A 133 -11.69 18.76 13.32
CA TYR A 133 -10.49 18.55 14.14
C TYR A 133 -9.36 19.40 13.60
N THR A 134 -8.43 19.73 14.48
CA THR A 134 -7.21 20.48 14.14
C THR A 134 -6.00 19.60 14.42
N MET A 135 -5.11 19.47 13.44
CA MET A 135 -3.83 18.75 13.54
C MET A 135 -2.67 19.70 13.47
N ARG A 136 -1.52 19.32 14.02
CA ARG A 136 -0.26 20.07 13.91
C ARG A 136 0.85 19.18 13.37
N ALA A 137 1.83 19.78 12.68
CA ALA A 137 3.09 19.14 12.36
C ALA A 137 4.26 20.01 12.81
N LEU A 138 5.16 19.42 13.59
CA LEU A 138 6.32 20.06 14.18
C LEU A 138 7.62 19.48 13.59
N LYS A 139 8.64 20.31 13.43
CA LYS A 139 9.99 19.88 13.03
C LYS A 139 10.80 19.44 14.26
N GLU A 140 10.31 18.42 14.94
CA GLU A 140 10.91 17.86 16.15
C GLU A 140 10.85 16.34 16.07
N ASP A 141 11.72 15.67 16.82
CA ASP A 141 11.60 14.22 17.00
C ASP A 141 10.39 13.90 17.92
N PRO A 142 9.66 12.82 17.68
CA PRO A 142 8.58 12.43 18.57
C PRO A 142 9.11 12.18 19.99
N PRO A 143 8.31 12.48 21.02
CA PRO A 143 8.69 12.18 22.41
C PRO A 143 9.04 10.70 22.60
N ALA A 144 10.10 10.44 23.37
CA ALA A 144 10.54 9.08 23.64
C ALA A 144 9.48 8.24 24.39
N ASP A 145 8.70 8.88 25.25
CA ASP A 145 7.51 8.27 25.88
C ASP A 145 6.26 8.72 25.11
N PRO A 146 5.50 7.80 24.53
CA PRO A 146 4.25 8.14 23.85
C PRO A 146 3.22 8.87 24.71
N ALA A 147 3.32 8.75 26.05
CA ALA A 147 2.43 9.45 26.98
C ALA A 147 2.71 10.97 27.07
N ASP A 148 3.90 11.40 26.67
CA ASP A 148 4.30 12.81 26.63
C ASP A 148 3.94 13.47 25.28
N ARG A 149 3.29 12.74 24.38
CA ARG A 149 2.90 13.24 23.07
C ARG A 149 1.79 14.29 23.17
N ASP A 150 2.00 15.42 22.54
CA ASP A 150 0.93 16.42 22.39
C ASP A 150 -0.23 15.85 21.56
N PRO A 151 -1.50 16.10 21.95
CA PRO A 151 -2.65 15.70 21.15
C PRO A 151 -2.58 16.24 19.73
N ASN A 152 -3.09 15.46 18.77
CA ASN A 152 -3.20 15.84 17.37
C ASN A 152 -1.90 16.38 16.74
N THR A 153 -0.74 15.91 17.19
CA THR A 153 0.56 16.42 16.75
C THR A 153 1.34 15.33 16.02
N LEU A 154 1.79 15.65 14.82
CA LEU A 154 2.74 14.87 14.04
C LEU A 154 4.14 15.47 14.17
N TYR A 155 5.13 14.61 14.28
CA TYR A 155 6.52 14.98 14.45
C TYR A 155 7.30 14.61 13.20
N ALA A 156 7.84 15.62 12.51
CA ALA A 156 8.51 15.45 11.23
C ALA A 156 9.93 14.87 11.38
N GLY A 157 10.55 15.05 12.56
CA GLY A 157 11.97 14.78 12.70
C GLY A 157 12.83 15.63 11.74
N PRO A 158 14.11 15.34 11.60
CA PRO A 158 14.95 15.99 10.59
C PRO A 158 14.49 15.57 9.18
N PRO A 159 14.50 16.48 8.18
CA PRO A 159 14.05 16.16 6.84
C PRO A 159 14.90 15.06 6.21
N THR A 160 14.26 14.17 5.45
CA THR A 160 14.97 13.16 4.67
C THR A 160 15.82 13.85 3.60
N PRO A 161 17.12 13.51 3.47
CA PRO A 161 17.92 13.99 2.36
C PRO A 161 17.31 13.50 1.02
N GLY A 162 17.04 14.43 0.10
CA GLY A 162 16.53 14.08 -1.22
C GLY A 162 15.36 14.95 -1.67
N PRO A 163 14.68 14.57 -2.75
CA PRO A 163 13.64 15.40 -3.36
C PRO A 163 12.36 15.53 -2.54
N PHE A 164 12.17 14.68 -1.51
CA PHE A 164 10.91 14.62 -0.77
C PHE A 164 10.83 15.60 0.40
N GLY A 165 11.96 15.97 1.04
CA GLY A 165 11.91 16.74 2.28
C GLY A 165 11.09 16.01 3.35
N ASN A 166 10.09 16.68 3.91
CA ASN A 166 9.02 16.07 4.68
C ASN A 166 7.90 15.65 3.72
N PHE A 167 7.35 14.45 3.90
CA PHE A 167 6.29 13.93 3.05
C PHE A 167 5.08 13.52 3.91
N LEU A 168 3.97 14.20 3.71
CA LEU A 168 2.73 13.98 4.47
C LEU A 168 1.68 13.32 3.58
N CYS A 169 1.01 12.29 4.09
CA CYS A 169 -0.16 11.71 3.44
C CYS A 169 -1.34 11.59 4.40
N VAL A 170 -2.49 12.08 3.97
CA VAL A 170 -3.81 11.74 4.54
C VAL A 170 -4.37 10.58 3.73
N ARG A 171 -4.70 9.48 4.41
CA ARG A 171 -5.26 8.29 3.78
C ARG A 171 -6.66 8.04 4.26
N ILE A 172 -7.57 7.80 3.33
CA ILE A 172 -8.98 7.52 3.60
C ILE A 172 -9.31 6.17 2.96
N TYR A 173 -9.73 5.20 3.78
CA TYR A 173 -10.06 3.84 3.34
C TYR A 173 -11.55 3.59 3.42
N VAL A 174 -12.09 2.96 2.40
CA VAL A 174 -13.50 2.58 2.26
C VAL A 174 -14.42 3.76 2.58
N PRO A 175 -14.42 4.80 1.73
CA PRO A 175 -15.44 5.85 1.79
C PRO A 175 -16.83 5.23 1.76
N ASP A 176 -17.79 5.85 2.44
CA ASP A 176 -19.16 5.36 2.49
C ASP A 176 -19.77 5.34 1.08
N LYS A 177 -20.58 4.35 0.78
CA LYS A 177 -21.21 4.23 -0.54
C LYS A 177 -21.99 5.48 -0.94
N GLY A 178 -21.63 6.04 -2.07
CA GLY A 178 -22.26 7.23 -2.65
C GLY A 178 -21.74 8.55 -2.12
N THR A 179 -20.61 8.53 -1.38
CA THR A 179 -19.83 9.74 -1.09
C THR A 179 -18.78 9.95 -2.17
N GLU A 180 -18.23 11.16 -2.22
CA GLU A 180 -17.03 11.46 -3.00
C GLU A 180 -15.82 10.69 -2.44
N PRO A 181 -14.74 10.52 -3.20
CA PRO A 181 -13.56 9.69 -2.80
C PRO A 181 -13.00 10.03 -1.43
N PHE A 182 -13.06 11.29 -1.03
CA PHE A 182 -12.61 11.77 0.27
C PHE A 182 -13.66 11.64 1.38
N GLY A 183 -14.76 10.89 1.17
CA GLY A 183 -15.81 10.71 2.19
C GLY A 183 -16.61 11.98 2.50
N ASP A 184 -16.92 12.79 1.48
CA ASP A 184 -17.66 14.05 1.55
C ASP A 184 -17.01 15.12 2.44
N VAL A 185 -15.71 15.15 2.51
CA VAL A 185 -14.96 16.23 3.17
C VAL A 185 -14.06 16.96 2.18
N LYS A 186 -13.78 18.22 2.47
CA LYS A 186 -12.81 19.01 1.73
C LYS A 186 -11.40 18.62 2.11
N LEU A 187 -10.43 19.01 1.26
CA LEU A 187 -9.03 18.97 1.65
C LEU A 187 -8.80 19.84 2.89
N PRO A 188 -7.91 19.41 3.79
CA PRO A 188 -7.55 20.21 4.96
C PRO A 188 -7.04 21.59 4.56
N GLU A 189 -7.51 22.62 5.24
CA GLU A 189 -6.95 23.96 5.15
C GLU A 189 -5.63 23.99 5.90
N VAL A 190 -4.62 24.69 5.36
CA VAL A 190 -3.26 24.63 5.87
C VAL A 190 -2.75 26.03 6.15
N THR A 191 -2.24 26.23 7.37
CA THR A 191 -1.58 27.46 7.81
C THR A 191 -0.18 27.14 8.33
N LEU A 192 0.81 27.89 7.90
CA LEU A 192 2.16 27.86 8.46
C LEU A 192 2.29 28.97 9.51
N VAL A 193 2.52 28.59 10.76
CA VAL A 193 2.85 29.53 11.83
C VAL A 193 4.37 29.57 11.96
N GLN A 194 4.96 30.74 11.71
CA GLN A 194 6.39 30.93 11.75
C GLN A 194 6.91 31.11 13.20
N ALA A 195 8.21 31.00 13.40
CA ALA A 195 8.84 31.12 14.72
C ALA A 195 8.58 32.50 15.42
N ASP A 196 8.26 33.54 14.66
CA ASP A 196 7.89 34.85 15.19
C ASP A 196 6.40 35.00 15.50
N GLY A 197 5.61 33.93 15.26
CA GLY A 197 4.18 33.91 15.46
C GLY A 197 3.35 34.46 14.29
N SER A 198 3.98 34.84 13.18
CA SER A 198 3.26 35.27 11.98
C SER A 198 2.68 34.02 11.26
N ALA A 199 1.48 34.17 10.68
CA ALA A 199 0.80 33.12 9.96
C ALA A 199 0.85 33.35 8.43
N LEU A 200 1.15 32.30 7.67
CA LEU A 200 1.17 32.30 6.21
C LEU A 200 0.17 31.28 5.68
N GLU A 201 -0.53 31.64 4.64
CA GLU A 201 -1.51 30.80 3.94
C GLU A 201 -1.28 30.90 2.42
N GLY A 202 -1.91 30.00 1.65
CA GLY A 202 -1.90 30.01 0.19
C GLY A 202 -0.50 30.02 -0.39
N GLU A 203 -0.25 30.89 -1.37
CA GLU A 203 1.02 30.96 -2.10
C GLU A 203 2.22 31.29 -1.19
N ALA A 204 2.05 32.19 -0.21
CA ALA A 204 3.10 32.54 0.73
C ALA A 204 3.53 31.36 1.62
N LEU A 205 2.58 30.51 2.04
CA LEU A 205 2.88 29.25 2.73
C LEU A 205 3.68 28.31 1.82
N CYS A 206 3.24 28.15 0.58
CA CYS A 206 3.89 27.23 -0.36
C CYS A 206 5.30 27.66 -0.74
N GLU A 207 5.53 28.97 -0.86
CA GLU A 207 6.88 29.53 -1.05
C GLU A 207 7.77 29.27 0.17
N ALA A 208 7.25 29.55 1.38
CA ALA A 208 8.00 29.36 2.62
C ALA A 208 8.33 27.89 2.93
N THR A 209 7.51 26.95 2.46
CA THR A 209 7.71 25.50 2.65
C THR A 209 8.31 24.82 1.42
N ASP A 210 8.64 25.55 0.35
CA ASP A 210 9.11 25.01 -0.93
C ASP A 210 8.15 24.00 -1.58
N ALA A 211 6.89 23.96 -1.16
CA ALA A 211 5.91 22.96 -1.61
C ALA A 211 5.62 23.08 -3.12
N LEU A 212 5.65 24.29 -3.68
CA LEU A 212 5.47 24.52 -5.12
C LEU A 212 6.55 23.87 -5.99
N ASN A 213 7.81 23.90 -5.53
CA ASN A 213 8.94 23.36 -6.29
C ASN A 213 9.09 21.84 -6.08
N ARG A 214 8.71 21.36 -4.90
CA ARG A 214 8.80 19.94 -4.60
C ARG A 214 7.71 19.16 -5.32
N GLY A 215 6.50 19.72 -5.43
CA GLY A 215 5.37 19.06 -6.04
C GLY A 215 5.20 17.62 -5.52
N PHE A 216 4.23 16.88 -6.01
CA PHE A 216 4.24 15.42 -5.87
C PHE A 216 5.15 14.82 -6.96
N ALA A 217 6.38 15.28 -6.99
CA ALA A 217 7.39 14.75 -7.90
C ALA A 217 8.09 13.56 -7.25
N VAL A 218 7.32 12.51 -6.95
CA VAL A 218 7.93 11.19 -6.93
C VAL A 218 8.09 10.79 -8.40
N PRO A 219 9.28 10.97 -9.03
CA PRO A 219 9.47 10.38 -10.34
C PRO A 219 9.15 8.91 -10.16
N PRO A 220 8.45 8.26 -11.10
CA PRO A 220 8.24 6.81 -11.07
C PRO A 220 9.50 6.03 -10.72
N GLN A 221 10.66 6.54 -11.13
CA GLN A 221 11.97 5.95 -10.85
C GLN A 221 12.45 6.09 -9.39
N ALA A 222 11.90 7.02 -8.59
CA ALA A 222 12.38 7.21 -7.22
C ALA A 222 11.83 6.18 -6.23
N ALA A 223 10.65 5.62 -6.49
CA ALA A 223 10.04 4.60 -5.65
C ALA A 223 10.22 3.19 -6.22
N GLY A 224 10.49 3.05 -7.52
CA GLY A 224 10.63 1.77 -8.22
C GLY A 224 11.99 1.61 -8.89
N PHE A 225 12.08 0.57 -9.71
CA PHE A 225 13.20 0.36 -10.62
C PHE A 225 12.89 1.02 -11.95
N ASP A 226 13.93 1.53 -12.62
CA ASP A 226 13.82 1.74 -14.06
C ASP A 226 13.59 0.38 -14.76
N ARG A 227 13.07 0.46 -16.00
CA ARG A 227 12.70 -0.76 -16.74
C ARG A 227 13.90 -1.69 -16.96
N GLU A 228 15.09 -1.15 -17.21
CA GLU A 228 16.30 -1.94 -17.48
C GLU A 228 16.73 -2.70 -16.22
N THR A 229 16.76 -2.02 -15.08
CA THR A 229 17.05 -2.64 -13.77
C THR A 229 16.04 -3.73 -13.44
N TYR A 230 14.74 -3.47 -13.62
CA TYR A 230 13.70 -4.47 -13.37
C TYR A 230 13.87 -5.71 -14.27
N LEU A 231 14.09 -5.53 -15.57
CA LEU A 231 14.32 -6.63 -16.49
C LEU A 231 15.62 -7.39 -16.18
N PHE A 232 16.67 -6.68 -15.75
CA PHE A 232 17.91 -7.32 -15.30
C PHE A 232 17.69 -8.21 -14.08
N LEU A 233 16.97 -7.74 -13.08
CA LEU A 233 16.63 -8.53 -11.88
C LEU A 233 15.84 -9.79 -12.23
N ARG A 234 14.87 -9.70 -13.13
CA ARG A 234 14.14 -10.85 -13.63
C ARG A 234 15.06 -11.87 -14.31
N GLN A 235 15.97 -11.39 -15.16
CA GLN A 235 16.90 -12.24 -15.88
C GLN A 235 17.96 -12.86 -14.96
N ALA A 236 18.44 -12.12 -13.96
CA ALA A 236 19.40 -12.61 -12.99
C ALA A 236 18.87 -13.80 -12.20
N GLY A 237 17.61 -13.74 -11.76
CA GLY A 237 16.93 -14.87 -11.13
C GLY A 237 16.81 -16.10 -12.05
N LEU A 238 16.65 -15.91 -13.34
CA LEU A 238 16.64 -16.99 -14.34
C LEU A 238 18.02 -17.59 -14.59
N SER A 239 19.08 -16.80 -14.43
CA SER A 239 20.46 -17.18 -14.79
C SER A 239 21.20 -17.98 -13.71
N VAL A 240 20.77 -17.93 -12.48
CA VAL A 240 21.47 -18.51 -11.33
C VAL A 240 21.05 -19.95 -11.03
N GLY A 241 20.04 -20.47 -11.70
CA GLY A 241 19.57 -21.84 -11.55
C GLY A 241 20.45 -22.87 -12.26
N PRO A 242 20.61 -24.09 -11.72
CA PRO A 242 21.48 -25.13 -12.29
C PRO A 242 20.93 -25.81 -13.56
N SER A 243 19.79 -25.38 -14.06
CA SER A 243 19.14 -25.96 -15.26
C SER A 243 18.34 -24.90 -16.01
N PRO A 244 18.19 -25.04 -17.34
CA PRO A 244 17.19 -24.26 -18.04
C PRO A 244 15.84 -24.55 -17.37
N MET A 245 15.17 -23.48 -16.93
CA MET A 245 13.92 -23.59 -16.21
C MET A 245 12.88 -24.35 -17.05
N PRO A 246 12.03 -25.19 -16.45
CA PRO A 246 10.94 -25.79 -17.17
C PRO A 246 10.01 -24.72 -17.75
N THR A 247 9.38 -25.03 -18.85
CA THR A 247 8.40 -24.13 -19.48
C THR A 247 7.03 -24.32 -18.81
N PRO A 248 6.37 -23.22 -18.35
CA PRO A 248 6.79 -21.84 -18.41
C PRO A 248 7.78 -21.52 -17.28
N PRO A 249 8.96 -20.96 -17.61
CA PRO A 249 9.92 -20.53 -16.62
C PRO A 249 9.46 -19.18 -16.08
N THR A 250 8.60 -19.17 -15.11
CA THR A 250 8.06 -17.94 -14.58
C THR A 250 8.75 -17.60 -13.27
N HIS A 251 9.65 -16.70 -13.36
CA HIS A 251 10.33 -16.13 -12.22
C HIS A 251 10.00 -14.62 -12.21
N PRO A 252 9.50 -14.08 -11.11
CA PRO A 252 9.48 -14.60 -9.73
C PRO A 252 8.20 -15.40 -9.31
N ALA A 253 7.32 -15.76 -10.23
CA ALA A 253 6.10 -16.50 -9.91
C ALA A 253 6.36 -17.99 -9.66
N ALA A 254 5.51 -18.64 -8.88
CA ALA A 254 5.55 -20.06 -8.55
C ALA A 254 4.19 -20.73 -8.74
N ASP A 255 4.19 -22.08 -8.89
CA ASP A 255 3.01 -22.94 -8.90
C ASP A 255 3.22 -24.06 -7.86
N PRO A 256 2.42 -24.09 -6.76
CA PRO A 256 1.41 -23.10 -6.37
C PRO A 256 2.00 -21.73 -6.01
N PRO A 257 1.19 -20.64 -6.01
CA PRO A 257 1.67 -19.33 -5.62
C PRO A 257 2.14 -19.32 -4.16
N ASP A 258 3.31 -18.73 -3.93
CA ASP A 258 3.95 -18.65 -2.62
C ASP A 258 3.86 -17.20 -2.11
N PHE A 259 3.02 -16.97 -1.09
CA PHE A 259 2.84 -15.66 -0.50
C PHE A 259 3.89 -15.38 0.57
N LYS A 260 4.62 -14.30 0.43
CA LYS A 260 5.68 -13.85 1.33
C LYS A 260 5.31 -12.56 2.03
N ALA A 261 5.68 -12.43 3.29
CA ALA A 261 5.50 -11.19 4.03
C ALA A 261 6.44 -10.11 3.49
N PHE A 262 5.89 -8.90 3.33
CA PHE A 262 6.69 -7.73 2.99
C PHE A 262 7.33 -7.16 4.26
N PHE A 263 8.64 -7.22 4.37
CA PHE A 263 9.42 -6.64 5.45
C PHE A 263 10.03 -5.29 5.06
N ASN A 264 10.66 -5.24 3.90
CA ASN A 264 11.20 -4.04 3.27
C ASN A 264 11.48 -4.34 1.78
N ARG A 265 11.75 -3.28 1.01
CA ARG A 265 11.99 -3.38 -0.44
C ARG A 265 13.18 -4.27 -0.79
N ASP A 266 14.28 -4.15 -0.06
CA ASP A 266 15.51 -4.89 -0.38
C ASP A 266 15.33 -6.38 -0.14
N HIS A 267 14.67 -6.75 0.96
CA HIS A 267 14.29 -8.13 1.22
C HIS A 267 13.33 -8.67 0.16
N GLN A 268 12.31 -7.88 -0.24
CA GLN A 268 11.38 -8.24 -1.31
C GLN A 268 12.12 -8.54 -2.62
N GLN A 269 13.02 -7.66 -3.03
CA GLN A 269 13.83 -7.87 -4.23
C GLN A 269 14.62 -9.18 -4.17
N CYS A 270 15.30 -9.40 -3.06
CA CYS A 270 16.07 -10.62 -2.86
C CYS A 270 15.18 -11.85 -2.92
N SER A 271 14.11 -11.89 -2.15
CA SER A 271 13.27 -13.08 -1.99
C SER A 271 12.51 -13.49 -3.25
N PHE A 272 12.16 -12.52 -4.11
CA PHE A 272 11.46 -12.81 -5.37
C PHE A 272 12.35 -12.87 -6.59
N PHE A 273 13.40 -12.04 -6.67
CA PHE A 273 14.22 -11.95 -7.88
C PHE A 273 15.54 -12.68 -7.80
N THR A 274 16.05 -12.91 -6.59
CA THR A 274 17.32 -13.64 -6.37
C THR A 274 17.21 -14.63 -5.20
N PRO A 275 16.16 -15.49 -5.17
CA PRO A 275 15.91 -16.39 -4.03
C PRO A 275 17.02 -17.40 -3.76
N GLN A 276 17.99 -17.55 -4.68
CA GLN A 276 19.16 -18.40 -4.52
C GLN A 276 20.25 -17.76 -3.63
N LEU A 277 20.15 -16.45 -3.41
CA LEU A 277 21.04 -15.72 -2.51
C LEU A 277 20.50 -15.79 -1.08
N ASP A 278 21.41 -15.74 -0.12
CA ASP A 278 21.02 -15.53 1.27
C ASP A 278 20.53 -14.08 1.43
N CYS A 279 19.21 -13.92 1.56
CA CYS A 279 18.58 -12.61 1.75
C CYS A 279 18.76 -12.04 3.16
N GLY A 280 19.47 -12.75 4.02
CA GLY A 280 19.71 -12.37 5.40
C GLY A 280 18.45 -12.43 6.27
N THR A 281 18.59 -12.03 7.53
CA THR A 281 17.45 -11.89 8.43
C THR A 281 16.68 -10.63 8.03
N PRO A 282 15.41 -10.74 7.65
CA PRO A 282 14.63 -9.55 7.29
C PRO A 282 14.43 -8.65 8.51
N VAL A 283 14.71 -7.37 8.34
CA VAL A 283 14.38 -6.36 9.32
C VAL A 283 13.10 -5.69 8.87
N LEU A 284 12.12 -5.66 9.77
CA LEU A 284 10.92 -4.90 9.53
C LEU A 284 11.28 -3.42 9.49
N ASP A 285 11.10 -2.82 8.34
CA ASP A 285 11.18 -1.38 8.18
C ASP A 285 9.76 -0.84 8.02
N PRO A 286 9.12 -0.40 9.09
CA PRO A 286 7.76 0.16 9.03
C PRO A 286 7.71 1.44 8.20
N ASP A 287 8.84 2.14 8.11
CA ASP A 287 9.02 3.37 7.34
C ASP A 287 9.63 3.08 5.97
N GLY A 288 9.98 1.82 5.78
CA GLY A 288 10.87 1.35 4.74
C GLY A 288 10.39 1.57 3.35
N ALA A 289 11.27 2.16 2.65
CA ALA A 289 11.48 2.11 1.22
C ALA A 289 10.19 1.99 0.39
N GLY A 290 9.38 3.03 0.36
CA GLY A 290 8.24 3.06 -0.53
C GLY A 290 6.96 3.60 0.09
N LEU A 291 7.03 4.44 1.09
CA LEU A 291 5.87 5.11 1.66
C LEU A 291 4.86 4.12 2.28
N GLY A 292 5.37 3.08 2.92
CA GLY A 292 4.58 2.07 3.63
C GLY A 292 3.58 2.72 4.59
N ASN A 293 2.40 2.13 4.71
CA ASN A 293 1.43 2.58 5.72
C ASN A 293 1.67 1.80 7.01
N PRO A 294 2.10 2.43 8.12
CA PRO A 294 2.35 1.74 9.39
C PRO A 294 1.14 0.98 9.95
N SER A 295 -0.09 1.36 9.54
CA SER A 295 -1.32 0.64 9.88
C SER A 295 -1.46 -0.71 9.18
N ASN A 296 -0.70 -0.96 8.10
CA ASN A 296 -0.80 -2.16 7.28
C ASN A 296 0.39 -3.11 7.47
N ARG A 297 0.11 -4.39 7.32
CA ARG A 297 1.06 -5.42 6.92
C ARG A 297 0.61 -6.00 5.59
N TYR A 298 1.57 -6.38 4.78
CA TYR A 298 1.31 -6.95 3.47
C TYR A 298 1.90 -8.36 3.39
N ILE A 299 1.20 -9.24 2.70
CA ILE A 299 1.76 -10.43 2.09
C ILE A 299 1.58 -10.31 0.58
N GLU A 300 2.51 -10.84 -0.19
CA GLU A 300 2.53 -10.68 -1.62
C GLU A 300 3.03 -11.92 -2.34
N THR A 301 2.64 -12.06 -3.58
CA THR A 301 3.16 -13.08 -4.50
C THR A 301 3.12 -12.58 -5.93
N TYR A 302 4.07 -13.07 -6.74
CA TYR A 302 3.94 -12.94 -8.18
C TYR A 302 3.16 -14.12 -8.74
N ILE A 303 2.34 -13.86 -9.74
CA ILE A 303 1.55 -14.86 -10.46
C ILE A 303 1.85 -14.80 -11.94
N ASP A 304 1.81 -15.96 -12.61
CA ASP A 304 2.00 -16.06 -14.06
C ASP A 304 0.91 -16.92 -14.69
N ARG A 305 0.24 -16.35 -15.69
CA ARG A 305 -0.82 -17.05 -16.44
C ARG A 305 -0.30 -18.17 -17.36
N GLY A 306 1.02 -18.31 -17.49
CA GLY A 306 1.63 -19.47 -18.10
C GLY A 306 1.34 -20.77 -17.36
N PHE A 307 1.09 -20.71 -16.04
CA PHE A 307 0.65 -21.86 -15.24
C PHE A 307 -0.84 -22.19 -15.45
N GLY A 308 -1.68 -21.19 -15.70
CA GLY A 308 -3.10 -21.34 -15.95
C GLY A 308 -3.81 -20.02 -16.25
N GLU A 309 -4.88 -20.07 -17.05
CA GLU A 309 -5.66 -18.87 -17.42
C GLU A 309 -6.32 -18.21 -16.22
N VAL A 310 -6.53 -18.98 -15.16
CA VAL A 310 -7.24 -18.61 -13.93
C VAL A 310 -6.41 -19.04 -12.74
N LEU A 311 -6.23 -18.14 -11.78
CA LEU A 311 -5.77 -18.49 -10.44
C LEU A 311 -6.96 -18.44 -9.49
N VAL A 312 -7.16 -19.51 -8.73
CA VAL A 312 -8.19 -19.61 -7.69
C VAL A 312 -7.52 -19.54 -6.34
N LEU A 313 -7.79 -18.48 -5.58
CA LEU A 313 -7.31 -18.31 -4.20
C LEU A 313 -8.40 -18.67 -3.20
N ARG A 314 -8.02 -19.34 -2.13
CA ARG A 314 -8.89 -19.67 -1.02
C ARG A 314 -8.18 -19.45 0.30
N ALA A 315 -8.86 -18.78 1.24
CA ALA A 315 -8.42 -18.62 2.63
C ALA A 315 -9.62 -18.28 3.52
N LYS A 316 -9.44 -18.39 4.82
CA LYS A 316 -10.40 -17.89 5.80
C LYS A 316 -10.42 -16.38 5.78
N LYS A 317 -11.61 -15.78 5.78
CA LYS A 317 -11.77 -14.34 5.77
C LYS A 317 -11.70 -13.80 7.19
N PRO A 318 -10.78 -12.86 7.49
CA PRO A 318 -10.81 -12.15 8.76
C PRO A 318 -12.15 -11.42 8.96
N THR A 319 -12.63 -11.39 10.18
CA THR A 319 -13.81 -10.59 10.54
C THR A 319 -13.44 -9.11 10.50
N THR A 320 -14.30 -8.29 9.88
CA THR A 320 -14.08 -6.86 9.70
C THR A 320 -15.37 -6.07 9.95
N PRO A 321 -15.30 -4.77 10.27
CA PRO A 321 -16.48 -3.93 10.38
C PRO A 321 -17.15 -3.72 9.02
N ARG A 322 -18.47 -3.80 8.97
CA ARG A 322 -19.27 -3.56 7.74
C ARG A 322 -19.70 -2.12 7.65
N THR A 323 -18.87 -1.26 7.12
CA THR A 323 -19.06 0.19 7.16
C THR A 323 -19.41 0.81 5.81
N PHE A 324 -19.18 0.13 4.69
CA PHE A 324 -19.36 0.68 3.35
C PHE A 324 -20.75 1.28 3.10
N ARG A 325 -21.79 0.77 3.76
CA ARG A 325 -23.15 1.30 3.67
C ARG A 325 -23.49 2.36 4.71
N GLY A 326 -22.47 2.97 5.35
CA GLY A 326 -22.64 4.01 6.36
C GLY A 326 -22.99 3.47 7.77
N ASN A 327 -22.81 2.18 8.01
CA ASN A 327 -22.96 1.65 9.37
C ASN A 327 -21.86 2.21 10.27
N PRO A 328 -22.16 2.47 11.55
CA PRO A 328 -21.15 2.96 12.48
C PRO A 328 -20.02 1.96 12.64
N LEU A 329 -18.81 2.48 12.81
CA LEU A 329 -17.71 1.71 13.33
C LEU A 329 -17.99 1.46 14.82
N VAL A 330 -17.94 0.21 15.25
CA VAL A 330 -18.12 -0.17 16.65
C VAL A 330 -16.79 -0.68 17.17
N PRO A 331 -15.97 0.18 17.80
CA PRO A 331 -14.61 -0.17 18.22
C PRO A 331 -14.56 -1.32 19.24
N ASP A 332 -15.63 -1.49 20.03
CA ASP A 332 -15.72 -2.50 21.10
C ASP A 332 -16.15 -3.90 20.60
N ARG A 333 -16.33 -4.08 19.31
CA ARG A 333 -16.52 -5.42 18.76
C ARG A 333 -15.18 -6.05 18.44
N ASP A 334 -15.05 -7.32 18.79
CA ASP A 334 -13.89 -8.15 18.47
C ASP A 334 -13.83 -8.44 16.97
N TYR A 335 -13.45 -7.44 16.17
CA TYR A 335 -13.05 -7.67 14.79
C TYR A 335 -11.60 -8.13 14.78
N GLU A 336 -11.27 -9.08 13.91
CA GLU A 336 -9.89 -9.53 13.72
C GLU A 336 -9.05 -8.45 13.02
N LEU A 337 -9.62 -7.74 12.04
CA LEU A 337 -8.97 -6.63 11.33
C LEU A 337 -9.91 -5.43 11.16
N ARG A 338 -9.34 -4.23 11.09
CA ARG A 338 -10.06 -3.03 10.66
C ARG A 338 -10.40 -3.09 9.17
N TYR A 339 -9.49 -3.61 8.36
CA TYR A 339 -9.62 -3.68 6.90
C TYR A 339 -8.78 -4.80 6.32
N TYR A 340 -9.29 -5.42 5.27
CA TYR A 340 -8.63 -6.48 4.50
C TYR A 340 -8.91 -6.28 3.01
N SER A 341 -7.88 -6.40 2.16
CA SER A 341 -8.04 -6.32 0.71
C SER A 341 -7.08 -7.22 -0.05
N ILE A 342 -7.50 -7.62 -1.26
CA ILE A 342 -6.72 -8.39 -2.23
C ILE A 342 -6.60 -7.54 -3.48
N CYS A 343 -5.39 -7.12 -3.82
CA CYS A 343 -5.10 -6.18 -4.90
C CYS A 343 -4.20 -6.81 -5.96
N PRO A 344 -4.73 -7.18 -7.14
CA PRO A 344 -3.91 -7.46 -8.31
C PRO A 344 -3.20 -6.19 -8.78
N GLN A 345 -1.92 -6.32 -9.08
CA GLN A 345 -1.05 -5.18 -9.40
C GLN A 345 -0.16 -5.52 -10.61
N GLU A 346 0.38 -4.48 -11.22
CA GLU A 346 1.50 -4.61 -12.16
C GLU A 346 2.78 -4.98 -11.38
N SER A 347 3.94 -4.55 -11.82
CA SER A 347 5.20 -4.87 -11.14
C SER A 347 5.78 -3.68 -10.38
N LEU A 348 6.93 -3.91 -9.73
CA LEU A 348 7.77 -2.89 -9.12
C LEU A 348 8.34 -1.86 -10.13
N PHE A 349 8.12 -2.06 -11.42
CA PHE A 349 8.48 -1.08 -12.44
C PHE A 349 7.44 0.04 -12.55
N THR A 350 6.15 -0.29 -12.55
CA THR A 350 5.07 0.70 -12.76
C THR A 350 4.39 1.15 -11.47
N TRP A 351 4.40 0.32 -10.43
CA TRP A 351 3.74 0.56 -9.14
C TRP A 351 2.24 0.84 -9.24
N ARG A 352 1.60 0.31 -10.30
CA ARG A 352 0.17 0.47 -10.53
C ARG A 352 -0.63 -0.67 -9.94
N VAL A 353 -1.81 -0.36 -9.44
CA VAL A 353 -2.79 -1.34 -8.95
C VAL A 353 -3.94 -1.48 -9.96
N GLY A 354 -4.49 -2.69 -10.05
CA GLY A 354 -5.78 -2.96 -10.66
C GLY A 354 -6.94 -2.73 -9.70
N ASP A 355 -8.07 -3.40 -9.94
CA ASP A 355 -9.23 -3.35 -9.04
C ASP A 355 -8.99 -4.27 -7.84
N CYS A 356 -8.93 -3.70 -6.65
CA CYS A 356 -8.86 -4.45 -5.41
C CYS A 356 -10.24 -4.97 -5.00
N LEU A 357 -10.26 -6.16 -4.44
CA LEU A 357 -11.40 -6.64 -3.67
C LEU A 357 -11.18 -6.34 -2.19
N PHE A 358 -12.15 -5.70 -1.54
CA PHE A 358 -12.08 -5.54 -0.09
C PHE A 358 -13.05 -6.50 0.63
N ASP A 359 -12.90 -6.61 1.91
CA ASP A 359 -13.54 -7.62 2.77
C ASP A 359 -15.08 -7.72 2.61
N GLU A 360 -15.81 -6.61 2.39
CA GLU A 360 -17.26 -6.65 2.18
C GLU A 360 -17.67 -7.20 0.80
N GLU A 361 -16.73 -7.30 -0.13
CA GLU A 361 -16.94 -7.88 -1.45
C GLU A 361 -16.67 -9.39 -1.52
N LEU A 362 -16.00 -9.93 -0.51
CA LEU A 362 -15.65 -11.34 -0.43
C LEU A 362 -16.80 -12.16 0.18
N PRO A 363 -17.56 -12.92 -0.64
CA PRO A 363 -18.49 -13.90 -0.10
C PRO A 363 -17.73 -15.03 0.60
N THR A 364 -18.31 -15.59 1.65
CA THR A 364 -17.75 -16.74 2.36
C THR A 364 -18.71 -17.92 2.32
N ASP A 365 -18.16 -19.12 2.42
CA ASP A 365 -18.90 -20.32 2.71
C ASP A 365 -19.30 -20.40 4.20
N GLU A 366 -19.87 -21.56 4.59
CA GLU A 366 -20.36 -21.81 5.96
C GLU A 366 -19.21 -21.86 6.98
N ASP A 367 -18.00 -22.22 6.55
CA ASP A 367 -16.78 -22.29 7.40
C ASP A 367 -16.01 -20.96 7.45
N GLY A 368 -16.48 -19.95 6.74
CA GLY A 368 -15.90 -18.61 6.72
C GLY A 368 -14.79 -18.42 5.69
N PHE A 369 -14.58 -19.37 4.78
CA PHE A 369 -13.58 -19.22 3.72
C PHE A 369 -14.15 -18.47 2.51
N TYR A 370 -13.34 -17.58 1.96
CA TYR A 370 -13.61 -16.98 0.66
C TYR A 370 -12.98 -17.78 -0.46
N THR A 371 -13.55 -17.65 -1.65
CA THR A 371 -12.92 -18.06 -2.91
C THR A 371 -12.84 -16.86 -3.83
N VAL A 372 -11.64 -16.54 -4.29
CA VAL A 372 -11.36 -15.46 -5.24
C VAL A 372 -10.78 -16.05 -6.51
N VAL A 373 -11.34 -15.66 -7.64
CA VAL A 373 -10.82 -15.99 -8.98
C VAL A 373 -10.12 -14.75 -9.53
N LEU A 374 -8.86 -14.91 -9.91
CA LEU A 374 -8.05 -13.91 -10.58
C LEU A 374 -7.82 -14.33 -12.03
N SER A 375 -8.12 -13.46 -12.96
CA SER A 375 -7.91 -13.68 -14.39
C SER A 375 -7.97 -12.38 -15.17
N LYS A 376 -7.49 -12.36 -16.40
CA LYS A 376 -7.85 -11.28 -17.32
C LYS A 376 -9.37 -11.26 -17.55
N PRO A 377 -9.96 -10.11 -17.86
CA PRO A 377 -11.40 -10.00 -18.17
C PRO A 377 -11.86 -11.00 -19.24
N SER A 378 -11.06 -11.22 -20.29
CA SER A 378 -11.36 -12.18 -21.37
C SER A 378 -11.40 -13.64 -20.90
N PHE A 379 -10.72 -13.97 -19.82
CA PHE A 379 -10.67 -15.31 -19.23
C PHE A 379 -11.53 -15.46 -17.98
N ARG A 380 -12.38 -14.45 -17.66
CA ARG A 380 -13.31 -14.58 -16.54
C ARG A 380 -14.24 -15.79 -16.73
N PRO A 381 -14.26 -16.75 -15.77
CA PRO A 381 -15.22 -17.85 -15.82
C PRO A 381 -16.65 -17.37 -15.57
N LYS A 382 -17.63 -18.01 -16.22
CA LYS A 382 -19.06 -17.63 -16.08
C LYS A 382 -19.59 -17.83 -14.67
N ASN A 383 -19.05 -18.80 -13.94
CA ASN A 383 -19.40 -19.09 -12.55
C ASN A 383 -18.55 -18.33 -11.52
N ALA A 384 -17.58 -17.48 -11.94
CA ALA A 384 -16.88 -16.56 -11.05
C ALA A 384 -17.79 -15.36 -10.68
N THR A 385 -18.76 -15.63 -9.82
CA THR A 385 -19.83 -14.69 -9.41
C THR A 385 -20.20 -14.86 -7.95
N ARG A 386 -20.63 -13.76 -7.30
CA ARG A 386 -21.16 -13.81 -5.92
C ARG A 386 -22.31 -14.81 -5.73
N LYS A 387 -23.12 -15.05 -6.77
CA LYS A 387 -24.21 -16.04 -6.74
C LYS A 387 -23.68 -17.46 -6.55
N CYS A 388 -22.49 -17.74 -7.06
CA CYS A 388 -21.79 -19.02 -6.86
C CYS A 388 -20.86 -19.00 -5.65
N GLY A 389 -20.91 -17.97 -4.79
CA GLY A 389 -20.01 -17.83 -3.63
C GLY A 389 -18.59 -17.42 -3.99
N VAL A 390 -18.36 -16.87 -5.19
CA VAL A 390 -17.03 -16.52 -5.72
C VAL A 390 -16.92 -15.03 -5.93
N ALA A 391 -15.83 -14.42 -5.46
CA ALA A 391 -15.41 -13.10 -5.87
C ALA A 391 -14.49 -13.22 -7.10
N TRP A 392 -14.44 -12.18 -7.92
CA TRP A 392 -13.56 -12.11 -9.07
C TRP A 392 -12.85 -10.76 -9.12
N ALA A 393 -11.53 -10.79 -9.33
CA ALA A 393 -10.73 -9.60 -9.60
C ALA A 393 -10.00 -9.73 -10.94
N PRO A 394 -9.97 -8.66 -11.76
CA PRO A 394 -9.19 -8.66 -12.99
C PRO A 394 -7.69 -8.55 -12.67
N THR A 395 -6.87 -9.39 -13.30
CA THR A 395 -5.43 -9.13 -13.37
C THR A 395 -5.17 -8.01 -14.38
N PRO A 396 -4.13 -7.17 -14.18
CA PRO A 396 -3.81 -6.07 -15.10
C PRO A 396 -3.62 -6.54 -16.53
N ASP A 397 -4.21 -5.81 -17.48
CA ASP A 397 -4.10 -6.13 -18.91
C ASP A 397 -2.67 -6.01 -19.44
N PRO A 398 -1.84 -5.00 -19.03
CA PRO A 398 -0.46 -4.91 -19.44
C PRO A 398 0.47 -5.92 -18.75
N GLY A 399 -0.09 -6.83 -17.92
CA GLY A 399 0.69 -7.78 -17.15
C GLY A 399 1.58 -7.09 -16.12
N ASP A 400 2.90 -7.26 -16.22
CA ASP A 400 3.87 -6.60 -15.34
C ASP A 400 4.13 -5.12 -15.70
N GLY A 401 3.53 -4.60 -16.76
CA GLY A 401 3.77 -3.26 -17.26
C GLY A 401 5.14 -3.03 -17.90
N ALA A 402 6.03 -4.03 -17.86
CA ALA A 402 7.37 -3.98 -18.47
C ALA A 402 7.47 -4.76 -19.78
N GLY A 403 6.42 -5.42 -20.21
CA GLY A 403 6.31 -6.15 -21.46
C GLY A 403 5.96 -7.64 -21.30
N ASP A 404 5.90 -8.17 -20.09
CA ASP A 404 5.40 -9.51 -19.83
C ASP A 404 3.90 -9.48 -19.55
N LEU A 405 3.12 -9.88 -20.55
CA LEU A 405 1.66 -9.88 -20.46
C LEU A 405 1.09 -10.98 -19.55
N PHE A 406 1.92 -11.92 -19.10
CA PHE A 406 1.50 -13.05 -18.27
C PHE A 406 1.75 -12.84 -16.79
N LEU A 407 2.81 -12.10 -16.45
CA LEU A 407 3.23 -11.84 -15.08
C LEU A 407 2.41 -10.70 -14.46
N SER A 408 2.05 -10.85 -13.19
CA SER A 408 1.42 -9.81 -12.36
C SER A 408 1.82 -10.02 -10.91
N ASN A 409 1.56 -9.04 -10.05
CA ASN A 409 1.77 -9.15 -8.61
C ASN A 409 0.42 -9.10 -7.88
N ILE A 410 0.33 -9.71 -6.72
CA ILE A 410 -0.83 -9.62 -5.82
C ILE A 410 -0.33 -9.18 -4.46
N TRP A 411 -0.95 -8.13 -3.94
CA TRP A 411 -0.77 -7.71 -2.55
C TRP A 411 -2.05 -7.92 -1.75
N ILE A 412 -1.90 -8.50 -0.57
CA ILE A 412 -2.99 -8.66 0.39
C ILE A 412 -2.66 -7.81 1.61
N ARG A 413 -3.59 -6.93 1.99
CA ARG A 413 -3.43 -5.97 3.08
C ARG A 413 -4.14 -6.44 4.33
N PHE A 414 -3.41 -6.42 5.45
CA PHE A 414 -3.90 -6.65 6.80
C PHE A 414 -3.75 -5.35 7.58
N MET A 415 -4.86 -4.66 7.86
CA MET A 415 -4.82 -3.37 8.53
C MET A 415 -5.37 -3.44 9.94
N LEU A 416 -4.62 -2.88 10.91
CA LEU A 416 -4.99 -2.68 12.30
C LEU A 416 -5.63 -3.95 12.90
N PRO A 417 -4.84 -5.00 13.14
CA PRO A 417 -5.33 -6.23 13.74
C PRO A 417 -5.76 -6.00 15.20
N SER A 418 -6.76 -6.75 15.61
CA SER A 418 -7.07 -6.90 17.03
C SER A 418 -5.87 -7.51 17.77
N PRO A 419 -5.59 -7.07 19.00
CA PRO A 419 -4.51 -7.70 19.80
C PRO A 419 -4.70 -9.20 20.04
N ASN A 420 -5.91 -9.70 19.89
CA ASN A 420 -6.24 -11.12 20.07
C ASN A 420 -6.21 -11.93 18.78
N PHE A 421 -5.91 -11.31 17.63
CA PHE A 421 -5.83 -12.00 16.36
C PHE A 421 -4.39 -12.52 16.14
N ALA A 422 -4.14 -13.74 16.59
CA ALA A 422 -2.80 -14.35 16.57
C ALA A 422 -2.31 -14.63 15.13
N GLU A 423 -3.22 -14.93 14.21
CA GLU A 423 -2.95 -15.27 12.81
C GLU A 423 -2.78 -14.04 11.91
N ALA A 424 -2.69 -12.84 12.49
CA ALA A 424 -2.46 -11.63 11.72
C ALA A 424 -1.09 -11.62 11.04
N ALA A 425 -1.01 -11.11 9.81
CA ALA A 425 0.24 -10.97 9.09
C ALA A 425 1.28 -10.11 9.83
N GLN A 426 0.83 -9.23 10.74
CA GLN A 426 1.70 -8.44 11.62
C GLN A 426 2.55 -9.31 12.57
N ASN A 427 2.13 -10.53 12.84
CA ASN A 427 2.83 -11.48 13.72
C ASN A 427 3.89 -12.31 12.99
N ILE A 428 4.01 -12.17 11.67
CA ILE A 428 5.10 -12.78 10.89
C ILE A 428 6.38 -11.97 11.16
N LEU A 429 7.25 -12.52 11.98
CA LEU A 429 8.54 -11.91 12.36
C LEU A 429 9.72 -12.53 11.63
N ILE A 430 9.54 -13.69 11.03
CA ILE A 430 10.56 -14.47 10.34
C ILE A 430 10.03 -14.82 8.94
N ALA A 431 10.79 -14.50 7.92
CA ALA A 431 10.44 -14.87 6.55
C ALA A 431 10.43 -16.41 6.39
N GLY A 432 9.44 -16.91 5.67
CA GLY A 432 9.23 -18.35 5.47
C GLY A 432 8.36 -19.03 6.54
N THR A 433 7.83 -18.25 7.51
CA THR A 433 6.86 -18.75 8.51
C THR A 433 5.43 -18.27 8.26
N GLU A 434 5.17 -17.71 7.10
CA GLU A 434 3.89 -17.10 6.75
C GLU A 434 2.72 -18.09 6.92
N GLU A 435 2.84 -19.27 6.36
CA GLU A 435 1.82 -20.31 6.44
C GLU A 435 1.63 -20.84 7.87
N GLU A 436 2.72 -21.01 8.62
CA GLU A 436 2.67 -21.44 10.02
C GLU A 436 1.96 -20.42 10.91
N VAL A 437 2.29 -19.13 10.76
CA VAL A 437 1.72 -18.05 11.56
C VAL A 437 0.25 -17.81 11.21
N MET A 438 -0.08 -17.80 9.92
CA MET A 438 -1.41 -17.40 9.45
C MET A 438 -2.42 -18.57 9.41
N GLY A 439 -1.97 -19.83 9.39
CA GLY A 439 -2.84 -20.99 9.36
C GLY A 439 -3.89 -20.95 8.24
N ASP A 440 -5.17 -21.00 8.60
CA ASP A 440 -6.29 -20.96 7.64
C ASP A 440 -6.42 -19.61 6.91
N PHE A 441 -5.85 -18.54 7.44
CA PHE A 441 -5.86 -17.20 6.83
C PHE A 441 -4.76 -17.02 5.78
N TYR A 442 -3.82 -17.96 5.67
CA TYR A 442 -2.83 -17.97 4.58
C TYR A 442 -3.51 -18.35 3.27
N PRO A 443 -3.40 -17.54 2.20
CA PRO A 443 -4.07 -17.82 0.94
C PRO A 443 -3.37 -18.95 0.20
N ARG A 444 -4.11 -20.03 -0.06
CA ARG A 444 -3.67 -21.10 -0.94
C ARG A 444 -4.27 -20.92 -2.32
N GLY A 445 -3.52 -21.25 -3.35
CA GLY A 445 -3.92 -21.00 -4.73
C GLY A 445 -3.64 -22.18 -5.66
N ASP A 446 -4.57 -22.36 -6.63
CA ASP A 446 -4.45 -23.34 -7.70
C ASP A 446 -4.59 -22.65 -9.06
N TYR A 447 -3.66 -22.91 -9.97
CA TYR A 447 -3.80 -22.52 -11.36
C TYR A 447 -4.60 -23.55 -12.13
N MET A 448 -5.46 -23.08 -13.01
CA MET A 448 -6.24 -23.96 -13.90
C MET A 448 -6.70 -23.24 -15.16
N SER A 449 -7.22 -24.00 -16.11
CA SER A 449 -7.90 -23.40 -17.25
C SER A 449 -9.27 -22.85 -16.86
N LYS A 450 -9.75 -21.87 -17.62
CA LYS A 450 -11.13 -21.36 -17.49
C LYS A 450 -12.16 -22.47 -17.59
N ALA A 451 -11.95 -23.43 -18.51
CA ALA A 451 -12.87 -24.54 -18.73
C ALA A 451 -12.96 -25.49 -17.52
N GLU A 452 -11.83 -25.77 -16.87
CA GLU A 452 -11.78 -26.57 -15.65
C GLU A 452 -12.54 -25.89 -14.50
N PHE A 453 -12.35 -24.60 -14.31
CA PHE A 453 -13.11 -23.85 -13.29
C PHE A 453 -14.61 -23.83 -13.61
N GLU A 454 -15.00 -23.59 -14.86
CA GLU A 454 -16.40 -23.58 -15.28
C GLU A 454 -17.06 -24.98 -15.10
N ALA A 455 -16.32 -26.05 -15.30
CA ALA A 455 -16.80 -27.41 -15.10
C ALA A 455 -17.14 -27.75 -13.63
N ARG A 456 -16.54 -27.07 -12.66
CA ARG A 456 -16.87 -27.18 -11.23
C ARG A 456 -18.29 -26.68 -10.92
N GLY A 457 -18.89 -25.86 -11.79
CA GLY A 457 -20.17 -25.21 -11.58
C GLY A 457 -20.15 -24.23 -10.44
N CYS A 458 -21.22 -24.18 -9.63
CA CYS A 458 -21.28 -23.38 -8.39
C CYS A 458 -20.99 -24.22 -7.14
N ARG A 459 -20.42 -25.42 -7.30
CA ARG A 459 -19.96 -26.24 -6.18
C ARG A 459 -18.51 -25.85 -5.90
N LEU A 460 -18.28 -25.21 -4.77
CA LEU A 460 -16.94 -24.93 -4.29
C LEU A 460 -16.44 -26.11 -3.46
N PRO A 461 -15.15 -26.44 -3.48
CA PRO A 461 -14.59 -27.46 -2.59
C PRO A 461 -14.84 -27.01 -1.13
N HIS A 462 -15.32 -27.95 -0.31
CA HIS A 462 -15.34 -27.77 1.15
C HIS A 462 -13.93 -27.97 1.70
N HIS A 463 -13.68 -27.35 2.87
CA HIS A 463 -12.42 -27.56 3.57
C HIS A 463 -12.34 -29.04 3.98
N GLY A 464 -11.42 -29.80 3.37
CA GLY A 464 -11.21 -31.23 3.66
C GLY A 464 -11.41 -32.21 2.51
N ASP A 465 -11.63 -31.71 1.29
CA ASP A 465 -11.76 -32.56 0.09
C ASP A 465 -10.41 -32.82 -0.64
N ASP A 466 -9.26 -32.55 0.03
CA ASP A 466 -7.89 -32.84 -0.47
C ASP A 466 -7.34 -34.15 0.11
#